data_ef86b2f950e39750a546cd24cb3ce179
#
_entry.id   ef86b2f950e39750a546cd24cb3ce179
#
_cell.length_a   1.000
_cell.length_b   1.000
_cell.length_c   1.000
_cell.angle_alpha   90.00
_cell.angle_beta   90.00
_cell.angle_gamma   90.00
#
_symmetry.space_group_name_H-M   'P 1'
#
loop_
_entity.id
_entity.type
_entity.pdbx_description
1 polymer ?
#
loop_
_entity_poly.entity_id
_entity_poly.type
_entity_poly.pdbx_seq_one_letter_code
_entity_poly.pdbx_strand_id
1 'polypeptide(L)'
;MINKNCKIQKFKYPFPYIKIQDFLDKDFYKNLEISFPKISDFKTSDRSVSRMNYDTTYGDNLYKKLLANNESYRKLHEYIYSSTFIKYFLELFKNNIQDEYNNNFLTEDVLNYQINNQPFEVGHIIGKKEFTNKLEKFLYPRMDLGSGIKGYGKNNGGGGIHIDNPQRLISMLFYIGGYEKIIGGDHRIWKKSNNNNFLDIHETIKPEKNCLIASLQNNLAFHDVNPIEYIEGSRNAFYLAISSSVPVWKKVKRSKFSIKYNKNRVRNSLFQKIKNILN
;
A
#
# COMPACT_ATOMS: atom_id res chain seq x y z
N MET A 1 -19.14 4.93 -6.76
CA MET A 1 -17.95 4.80 -5.88
C MET A 1 -16.66 4.77 -6.70
N ILE A 2 -16.30 3.67 -7.42
CA ILE A 2 -15.18 3.76 -8.37
C ILE A 2 -15.60 4.65 -9.52
N ASN A 3 -14.74 5.59 -9.88
CA ASN A 3 -14.96 6.45 -11.04
C ASN A 3 -14.79 5.64 -12.33
N LYS A 4 -15.85 5.59 -13.15
CA LYS A 4 -15.81 4.87 -14.42
C LYS A 4 -14.82 5.47 -15.44
N ASN A 5 -14.45 6.74 -15.26
CA ASN A 5 -13.54 7.49 -16.11
C ASN A 5 -12.13 7.63 -15.48
N CYS A 6 -11.80 6.82 -14.45
CA CYS A 6 -10.48 6.85 -13.84
C CYS A 6 -9.39 6.50 -14.87
N LYS A 7 -8.23 7.16 -14.75
CA LYS A 7 -7.10 6.91 -15.66
C LYS A 7 -6.21 5.81 -15.09
N ILE A 8 -6.14 4.68 -15.78
CA ILE A 8 -5.35 3.53 -15.37
C ILE A 8 -4.08 3.44 -16.21
N GLN A 9 -2.94 3.53 -15.56
CA GLN A 9 -1.63 3.26 -16.16
C GLN A 9 -1.09 1.93 -15.62
N LYS A 10 -0.67 1.02 -16.52
CA LYS A 10 -0.17 -0.30 -16.18
C LYS A 10 1.31 -0.43 -16.52
N PHE A 11 2.09 -0.98 -15.60
CA PHE A 11 3.53 -1.18 -15.73
C PHE A 11 3.87 -2.64 -15.43
N LYS A 12 4.79 -3.20 -16.20
CA LYS A 12 5.24 -4.60 -16.04
C LYS A 12 6.58 -4.71 -15.31
N TYR A 13 7.41 -3.68 -15.37
CA TYR A 13 8.77 -3.67 -14.84
C TYR A 13 8.96 -2.61 -13.75
N PRO A 14 9.70 -2.88 -12.68
CA PRO A 14 10.49 -4.07 -12.34
C PRO A 14 9.66 -5.25 -11.81
N PHE A 15 8.41 -5.04 -11.49
CA PHE A 15 7.35 -5.97 -11.16
C PHE A 15 6.02 -5.35 -11.58
N PRO A 16 4.92 -6.13 -11.71
CA PRO A 16 3.65 -5.56 -12.16
C PRO A 16 3.07 -4.58 -11.14
N TYR A 17 2.78 -3.35 -11.55
CA TYR A 17 2.05 -2.36 -10.76
C TYR A 17 1.18 -1.48 -11.64
N ILE A 18 0.21 -0.83 -11.02
CA ILE A 18 -0.71 0.10 -11.68
C ILE A 18 -0.82 1.39 -10.87
N LYS A 19 -1.01 2.50 -11.58
CA LYS A 19 -1.40 3.80 -11.02
C LYS A 19 -2.79 4.13 -11.53
N ILE A 20 -3.72 4.42 -10.63
CA ILE A 20 -5.09 4.81 -10.95
C ILE A 20 -5.32 6.22 -10.44
N GLN A 21 -5.42 7.19 -11.34
CA GLN A 21 -5.77 8.57 -11.01
C GLN A 21 -7.29 8.73 -11.04
N ASP A 22 -7.82 9.61 -10.20
CA ASP A 22 -9.25 9.82 -10.01
C ASP A 22 -10.00 8.51 -9.68
N PHE A 23 -9.43 7.71 -8.78
CA PHE A 23 -9.89 6.35 -8.46
C PHE A 23 -11.34 6.30 -8.02
N LEU A 24 -11.72 7.17 -7.08
CA LEU A 24 -13.10 7.29 -6.63
C LEU A 24 -13.82 8.41 -7.36
N ASP A 25 -15.13 8.27 -7.47
CA ASP A 25 -16.01 9.36 -7.88
C ASP A 25 -15.72 10.62 -7.08
N LYS A 26 -15.73 11.77 -7.76
CA LYS A 26 -15.29 13.05 -7.21
C LYS A 26 -16.02 13.44 -5.92
N ASP A 27 -17.35 13.30 -5.91
CA ASP A 27 -18.16 13.72 -4.76
C ASP A 27 -17.97 12.74 -3.60
N PHE A 28 -17.90 11.45 -3.90
CA PHE A 28 -17.64 10.43 -2.91
C PHE A 28 -16.25 10.61 -2.28
N TYR A 29 -15.22 10.84 -3.11
CA TYR A 29 -13.87 11.13 -2.65
C TYR A 29 -13.83 12.38 -1.74
N LYS A 30 -14.48 13.47 -2.17
CA LYS A 30 -14.52 14.72 -1.40
C LYS A 30 -15.12 14.51 0.00
N ASN A 31 -16.18 13.72 0.09
CA ASN A 31 -16.78 13.39 1.39
C ASN A 31 -15.83 12.59 2.29
N LEU A 32 -15.05 11.65 1.74
CA LEU A 32 -14.02 10.93 2.50
C LEU A 32 -12.88 11.85 2.93
N GLU A 33 -12.41 12.76 2.07
CA GLU A 33 -11.33 13.71 2.38
C GLU A 33 -11.73 14.64 3.53
N ILE A 34 -12.92 15.25 3.45
CA ILE A 34 -13.40 16.19 4.47
C ILE A 34 -13.64 15.50 5.81
N SER A 35 -14.12 14.27 5.78
CA SER A 35 -14.46 13.51 6.98
C SER A 35 -13.36 12.57 7.44
N PHE A 36 -12.13 12.72 6.93
CA PHE A 36 -11.01 11.90 7.38
C PHE A 36 -10.79 12.09 8.89
N PRO A 37 -10.59 11.01 9.66
CA PRO A 37 -10.44 11.12 11.11
C PRO A 37 -9.33 12.10 11.51
N LYS A 38 -9.54 12.80 12.60
CA LYS A 38 -8.54 13.75 13.12
C LYS A 38 -7.29 13.00 13.55
N ILE A 39 -6.14 13.64 13.40
CA ILE A 39 -4.85 13.02 13.76
C ILE A 39 -4.77 12.64 15.25
N SER A 40 -5.51 13.34 16.11
CA SER A 40 -5.65 13.02 17.53
C SER A 40 -6.29 11.64 17.79
N ASP A 41 -7.05 11.12 16.85
CA ASP A 41 -7.72 9.83 16.96
C ASP A 41 -6.82 8.66 16.56
N PHE A 42 -5.64 8.97 16.03
CA PHE A 42 -4.67 7.98 15.60
C PHE A 42 -3.73 7.58 16.73
N LYS A 43 -3.39 6.30 16.76
CA LYS A 43 -2.34 5.79 17.65
C LYS A 43 -0.98 5.91 16.96
N THR A 44 0.03 6.27 17.72
CA THR A 44 1.42 6.22 17.23
C THR A 44 1.79 4.79 16.91
N SER A 45 2.44 4.57 15.79
CA SER A 45 2.98 3.26 15.45
C SER A 45 4.15 2.92 16.40
N ASP A 46 4.20 1.68 16.90
CA ASP A 46 5.34 1.16 17.68
C ASP A 46 6.68 1.27 16.95
N ARG A 47 6.63 1.43 15.64
CA ARG A 47 7.82 1.51 14.77
C ARG A 47 8.26 2.93 14.44
N SER A 48 7.40 3.94 14.62
CA SER A 48 7.72 5.32 14.29
C SER A 48 6.71 6.28 14.86
N VAL A 49 7.18 7.29 15.58
CA VAL A 49 6.34 8.39 16.13
C VAL A 49 5.74 9.28 15.03
N SER A 50 6.27 9.23 13.82
CA SER A 50 5.79 10.02 12.67
C SER A 50 4.81 9.25 11.76
N ARG A 51 4.54 7.98 12.07
CA ARG A 51 3.49 7.18 11.44
C ARG A 51 2.34 7.00 12.42
N MET A 52 1.22 7.55 12.07
CA MET A 52 -0.02 7.43 12.81
C MET A 52 -0.90 6.37 12.15
N ASN A 53 -1.37 5.38 12.92
CA ASN A 53 -2.30 4.37 12.45
C ASN A 53 -3.63 4.54 13.16
N TYR A 54 -4.70 4.57 12.38
CA TYR A 54 -6.06 4.45 12.91
C TYR A 54 -6.35 2.96 13.05
N ASP A 55 -6.81 2.56 14.23
CA ASP A 55 -7.14 1.16 14.44
C ASP A 55 -8.44 0.83 13.72
N THR A 56 -8.33 0.11 12.62
CA THR A 56 -9.45 -0.34 11.80
C THR A 56 -9.95 -1.72 12.20
N THR A 57 -9.49 -2.20 13.38
CA THR A 57 -9.95 -3.48 13.89
C THR A 57 -11.46 -3.40 14.13
N TYR A 58 -12.23 -4.37 13.60
CA TYR A 58 -13.71 -4.38 13.72
C TYR A 58 -14.20 -4.41 15.17
N GLY A 59 -13.36 -4.84 16.10
CA GLY A 59 -13.56 -4.73 17.53
C GLY A 59 -13.36 -3.33 18.10
N ASP A 60 -12.62 -2.45 17.39
CA ASP A 60 -12.29 -1.12 17.90
C ASP A 60 -13.51 -0.19 17.90
N ASN A 61 -13.76 0.40 19.07
CA ASN A 61 -14.93 1.28 19.25
C ASN A 61 -14.85 2.57 18.43
N LEU A 62 -13.66 3.10 18.17
CA LEU A 62 -13.51 4.32 17.35
C LEU A 62 -13.85 4.01 15.91
N TYR A 63 -13.40 2.87 15.40
CA TYR A 63 -13.73 2.46 14.04
C TYR A 63 -15.22 2.16 13.86
N LYS A 64 -15.86 1.45 14.82
CA LYS A 64 -17.30 1.25 14.81
C LYS A 64 -18.08 2.56 14.81
N LYS A 65 -17.67 3.54 15.63
CA LYS A 65 -18.27 4.87 15.65
C LYS A 65 -18.10 5.60 14.32
N LEU A 66 -16.89 5.50 13.69
CA LEU A 66 -16.66 6.08 12.37
C LEU A 66 -17.63 5.51 11.33
N LEU A 67 -17.78 4.18 11.27
CA LEU A 67 -18.70 3.53 10.33
C LEU A 67 -20.18 3.86 10.63
N ALA A 68 -20.56 3.93 11.90
CA ALA A 68 -21.95 4.27 12.29
C ALA A 68 -22.32 5.71 11.94
N ASN A 69 -21.40 6.65 12.11
CA ASN A 69 -21.66 8.08 11.98
C ASN A 69 -21.27 8.65 10.61
N ASN A 70 -20.62 7.87 9.75
CA ASN A 70 -20.15 8.34 8.45
C ASN A 70 -20.50 7.36 7.33
N GLU A 71 -21.50 7.73 6.55
CA GLU A 71 -22.01 6.92 5.45
C GLU A 71 -20.93 6.64 4.38
N SER A 72 -20.07 7.61 4.07
CA SER A 72 -19.04 7.43 3.06
C SER A 72 -18.00 6.40 3.50
N TYR A 73 -17.60 6.41 4.78
CA TYR A 73 -16.71 5.39 5.34
C TYR A 73 -17.36 4.03 5.41
N ARG A 74 -18.64 3.96 5.78
CA ARG A 74 -19.39 2.70 5.79
C ARG A 74 -19.47 2.11 4.38
N LYS A 75 -19.86 2.89 3.37
CA LYS A 75 -19.92 2.45 1.98
C LYS A 75 -18.55 2.01 1.45
N LEU A 76 -17.48 2.74 1.78
CA LEU A 76 -16.13 2.35 1.39
C LEU A 76 -15.72 1.03 2.05
N HIS A 77 -15.99 0.86 3.34
CA HIS A 77 -15.74 -0.37 4.07
C HIS A 77 -16.46 -1.56 3.42
N GLU A 78 -17.77 -1.44 3.22
CA GLU A 78 -18.59 -2.48 2.59
C GLU A 78 -18.07 -2.86 1.19
N TYR A 79 -17.63 -1.86 0.42
CA TYR A 79 -17.07 -2.10 -0.90
C TYR A 79 -15.72 -2.83 -0.83
N ILE A 80 -14.78 -2.36 -0.01
CA ILE A 80 -13.47 -2.98 0.12
C ILE A 80 -13.58 -4.42 0.62
N TYR A 81 -14.50 -4.68 1.55
CA TYR A 81 -14.77 -6.01 2.08
C TYR A 81 -15.78 -6.81 1.24
N SER A 82 -15.95 -6.47 -0.04
CA SER A 82 -16.79 -7.21 -0.98
C SER A 82 -15.98 -8.08 -1.93
N SER A 83 -16.60 -9.15 -2.44
CA SER A 83 -16.02 -9.94 -3.52
C SER A 83 -15.82 -9.10 -4.81
N THR A 84 -16.62 -8.06 -5.01
CA THR A 84 -16.52 -7.15 -6.16
C THR A 84 -15.19 -6.40 -6.17
N PHE A 85 -14.73 -5.92 -5.03
CA PHE A 85 -13.43 -5.26 -4.89
C PHE A 85 -12.29 -6.21 -5.26
N ILE A 86 -12.29 -7.42 -4.71
CA ILE A 86 -11.25 -8.40 -4.99
C ILE A 86 -11.24 -8.77 -6.47
N LYS A 87 -12.41 -9.11 -7.02
CA LYS A 87 -12.55 -9.46 -8.45
C LYS A 87 -12.09 -8.35 -9.39
N TYR A 88 -12.38 -7.08 -9.05
CA TYR A 88 -11.94 -5.94 -9.83
C TYR A 88 -10.40 -5.89 -9.96
N PHE A 89 -9.68 -6.04 -8.87
CA PHE A 89 -8.22 -6.01 -8.90
C PHE A 89 -7.61 -7.30 -9.48
N LEU A 90 -8.22 -8.46 -9.26
CA LEU A 90 -7.80 -9.69 -9.93
C LEU A 90 -7.92 -9.56 -11.44
N GLU A 91 -8.99 -8.98 -11.96
CA GLU A 91 -9.16 -8.76 -13.40
C GLU A 91 -8.14 -7.76 -13.95
N LEU A 92 -7.84 -6.65 -13.22
CA LEU A 92 -6.80 -5.71 -13.62
C LEU A 92 -5.41 -6.35 -13.74
N PHE A 93 -5.10 -7.32 -12.88
CA PHE A 93 -3.81 -8.02 -12.84
C PHE A 93 -3.83 -9.43 -13.46
N LYS A 94 -4.94 -9.89 -14.04
CA LYS A 94 -5.15 -11.26 -14.47
C LYS A 94 -3.99 -11.82 -15.29
N ASN A 95 -3.62 -11.14 -16.37
CA ASN A 95 -2.51 -11.58 -17.23
C ASN A 95 -1.17 -11.58 -16.49
N ASN A 96 -0.94 -10.60 -15.62
CA ASN A 96 0.28 -10.53 -14.82
C ASN A 96 0.34 -11.68 -13.80
N ILE A 97 -0.78 -12.00 -13.13
CA ILE A 97 -0.88 -13.13 -12.20
C ILE A 97 -0.56 -14.44 -12.94
N GLN A 98 -1.13 -14.63 -14.12
CA GLN A 98 -0.86 -15.80 -14.93
C GLN A 98 0.60 -15.89 -15.37
N ASP A 99 1.18 -14.77 -15.83
CA ASP A 99 2.59 -14.69 -16.22
C ASP A 99 3.51 -15.00 -15.03
N GLU A 100 3.24 -14.41 -13.85
CA GLU A 100 4.02 -14.61 -12.62
C GLU A 100 3.92 -16.07 -12.11
N TYR A 101 2.76 -16.70 -12.24
CA TYR A 101 2.56 -18.12 -11.92
C TYR A 101 3.33 -19.03 -12.88
N ASN A 102 3.22 -18.80 -14.19
CA ASN A 102 3.91 -19.57 -15.21
C ASN A 102 5.45 -19.46 -15.12
N ASN A 103 5.95 -18.31 -14.64
CA ASN A 103 7.37 -18.06 -14.43
C ASN A 103 7.86 -18.44 -13.01
N ASN A 104 7.04 -19.10 -12.20
CA ASN A 104 7.34 -19.53 -10.83
C ASN A 104 7.68 -18.39 -9.84
N PHE A 105 7.26 -17.15 -10.10
CA PHE A 105 7.30 -16.06 -9.12
C PHE A 105 6.16 -16.19 -8.11
N LEU A 106 4.97 -16.57 -8.57
CA LEU A 106 3.89 -17.07 -7.73
C LEU A 106 3.98 -18.59 -7.61
N THR A 107 3.76 -19.09 -6.41
CA THR A 107 3.81 -20.54 -6.10
C THR A 107 2.44 -21.20 -6.13
N GLU A 108 1.40 -20.41 -6.32
CA GLU A 108 0.01 -20.83 -6.22
C GLU A 108 -0.83 -20.22 -7.34
N ASP A 109 -1.76 -20.99 -7.88
CA ASP A 109 -2.76 -20.51 -8.84
C ASP A 109 -3.89 -19.78 -8.11
N VAL A 110 -3.63 -18.55 -7.75
CA VAL A 110 -4.51 -17.72 -6.92
C VAL A 110 -5.81 -17.30 -7.60
N LEU A 111 -5.90 -17.41 -8.94
CA LEU A 111 -7.13 -17.06 -9.66
C LEU A 111 -8.27 -18.05 -9.37
N ASN A 112 -7.94 -19.27 -8.95
CA ASN A 112 -8.88 -20.32 -8.57
C ASN A 112 -9.21 -20.34 -7.06
N TYR A 113 -8.68 -19.39 -6.29
CA TYR A 113 -8.96 -19.33 -4.86
C TYR A 113 -10.36 -18.81 -4.57
N GLN A 114 -10.97 -19.35 -3.52
CA GLN A 114 -12.20 -18.79 -2.98
C GLN A 114 -11.98 -17.37 -2.44
N ILE A 115 -13.03 -16.55 -2.46
CA ILE A 115 -12.99 -15.21 -1.88
C ILE A 115 -13.73 -15.26 -0.54
N ASN A 116 -12.99 -14.98 0.53
CA ASN A 116 -13.56 -14.76 1.83
C ASN A 116 -13.70 -13.25 2.05
N ASN A 117 -14.90 -12.76 1.98
CA ASN A 117 -15.25 -11.34 2.19
C ASN A 117 -15.77 -11.05 3.60
N GLN A 118 -15.71 -12.00 4.49
CA GLN A 118 -16.01 -11.71 5.90
C GLN A 118 -14.97 -10.70 6.40
N PRO A 119 -15.43 -9.53 6.85
CA PRO A 119 -14.51 -8.51 7.30
C PRO A 119 -13.78 -9.09 8.51
N PHE A 120 -12.37 -9.17 8.51
CA PHE A 120 -12.01 -8.75 9.75
C PHE A 120 -11.20 -9.61 10.68
N GLU A 121 -11.74 -10.62 11.23
CA GLU A 121 -11.04 -11.52 12.17
C GLU A 121 -9.82 -12.15 11.50
N VAL A 122 -9.94 -12.38 10.20
CA VAL A 122 -8.91 -13.00 9.37
C VAL A 122 -7.71 -12.06 9.14
N GLY A 123 -7.91 -10.80 8.86
CA GLY A 123 -6.83 -9.87 8.48
C GLY A 123 -5.81 -9.60 9.60
N HIS A 124 -6.25 -9.58 10.86
CA HIS A 124 -5.37 -9.42 12.02
C HIS A 124 -4.81 -10.75 12.55
N ILE A 125 -5.52 -11.85 12.36
CA ILE A 125 -5.15 -13.16 12.83
C ILE A 125 -4.05 -13.78 11.95
N ILE A 126 -4.06 -13.53 10.64
CA ILE A 126 -3.06 -14.12 9.71
C ILE A 126 -1.61 -13.64 9.98
N GLY A 127 -1.42 -12.50 10.64
CA GLY A 127 -0.11 -12.11 11.15
C GLY A 127 0.33 -12.89 12.39
N LYS A 128 -0.57 -13.60 13.03
CA LYS A 128 -0.33 -14.45 14.20
C LYS A 128 -0.49 -15.90 13.75
N LYS A 129 0.35 -16.78 14.25
CA LYS A 129 0.47 -18.22 13.90
C LYS A 129 -0.84 -19.06 13.98
N GLU A 130 -1.96 -18.46 14.27
CA GLU A 130 -3.20 -19.16 14.66
C GLU A 130 -4.13 -19.51 13.50
N PHE A 131 -3.91 -18.99 12.29
CA PHE A 131 -4.64 -19.45 11.12
C PHE A 131 -4.01 -20.71 10.54
N THR A 132 -4.23 -21.82 11.21
CA THR A 132 -3.62 -23.10 10.84
C THR A 132 -4.56 -24.08 10.18
N ASN A 133 -5.74 -23.65 9.76
CA ASN A 133 -6.52 -24.50 8.86
C ASN A 133 -5.90 -24.44 7.44
N LYS A 134 -4.80 -25.19 7.27
CA LYS A 134 -3.98 -25.27 6.04
C LYS A 134 -4.73 -25.82 4.84
N LEU A 135 -6.00 -26.19 4.98
CA LEU A 135 -6.77 -26.89 3.96
C LEU A 135 -7.58 -25.92 3.07
N GLU A 136 -7.95 -24.76 3.56
CA GLU A 136 -8.77 -23.81 2.76
C GLU A 136 -7.93 -22.66 2.23
N LYS A 137 -7.74 -22.62 0.91
CA LYS A 137 -7.04 -21.55 0.22
C LYS A 137 -8.05 -20.50 -0.22
N PHE A 138 -7.94 -19.29 0.32
CA PHE A 138 -8.83 -18.18 -0.01
C PHE A 138 -8.10 -16.84 -0.06
N LEU A 139 -8.69 -15.89 -0.78
CA LEU A 139 -8.28 -14.49 -0.80
C LEU A 139 -9.22 -13.68 0.09
N TYR A 140 -8.66 -12.67 0.75
CA TYR A 140 -9.40 -11.76 1.62
C TYR A 140 -8.84 -10.34 1.51
N PRO A 141 -9.68 -9.31 1.70
CA PRO A 141 -9.24 -7.93 1.67
C PRO A 141 -8.73 -7.50 3.05
N ARG A 142 -7.91 -6.46 3.03
CA ARG A 142 -7.47 -5.75 4.23
C ARG A 142 -7.49 -4.25 3.96
N MET A 143 -7.88 -3.46 4.98
CA MET A 143 -7.82 -2.01 4.97
C MET A 143 -7.25 -1.51 6.28
N ASP A 144 -6.28 -0.60 6.20
CA ASP A 144 -5.77 0.18 7.32
C ASP A 144 -5.79 1.66 6.94
N LEU A 145 -6.16 2.54 7.87
CA LEU A 145 -6.02 3.98 7.72
C LEU A 145 -4.71 4.42 8.34
N GLY A 146 -4.00 5.29 7.65
CA GLY A 146 -2.75 5.82 8.14
C GLY A 146 -2.58 7.29 7.81
N SER A 147 -1.81 7.96 8.65
CA SER A 147 -1.42 9.34 8.45
C SER A 147 0.08 9.49 8.70
N GLY A 148 0.77 10.10 7.76
CA GLY A 148 2.20 10.41 7.86
C GLY A 148 2.39 11.90 8.14
N ILE A 149 3.23 12.20 9.14
CA ILE A 149 3.65 13.56 9.47
C ILE A 149 5.14 13.73 9.21
N LYS A 150 5.69 14.92 9.42
CA LYS A 150 7.11 15.20 9.29
C LYS A 150 7.96 14.13 9.99
N GLY A 151 8.96 13.61 9.29
CA GLY A 151 9.85 12.54 9.78
C GLY A 151 9.38 11.12 9.45
N TYR A 152 8.16 10.91 8.95
CA TYR A 152 7.73 9.61 8.43
C TYR A 152 8.71 9.13 7.33
N GLY A 153 9.09 7.86 7.39
CA GLY A 153 10.08 7.29 6.47
C GLY A 153 11.56 7.46 6.88
N LYS A 154 11.85 8.20 7.97
CA LYS A 154 13.19 8.28 8.57
C LYS A 154 13.43 7.07 9.50
N ASN A 155 14.69 6.63 9.56
CA ASN A 155 15.18 5.67 10.56
C ASN A 155 14.44 4.32 10.62
N ASN A 156 14.15 3.71 9.46
CA ASN A 156 13.51 2.38 9.37
C ASN A 156 12.13 2.26 10.04
N GLY A 157 11.54 3.36 10.46
CA GLY A 157 10.24 3.39 11.11
C GLY A 157 9.05 3.16 10.17
N GLY A 158 9.07 2.05 9.43
CA GLY A 158 7.97 1.64 8.54
C GLY A 158 8.05 2.17 7.11
N GLY A 159 9.12 2.91 6.75
CA GLY A 159 9.32 3.46 5.40
C GLY A 159 10.57 2.94 4.66
N GLY A 160 11.38 2.06 5.27
CA GLY A 160 12.58 1.54 4.61
C GLY A 160 12.26 0.55 3.48
N ILE A 161 13.22 0.39 2.54
CA ILE A 161 13.07 -0.53 1.41
C ILE A 161 12.74 -1.93 1.89
N HIS A 162 11.66 -2.50 1.40
CA HIS A 162 11.18 -3.83 1.77
C HIS A 162 10.39 -4.48 0.64
N ILE A 163 10.14 -5.76 0.81
CA ILE A 163 9.10 -6.53 0.12
C ILE A 163 8.11 -6.98 1.19
N ASP A 164 6.87 -7.09 0.81
CA ASP A 164 5.78 -7.43 1.73
C ASP A 164 5.85 -8.88 2.27
N ASN A 165 4.81 -9.29 2.96
CA ASN A 165 4.66 -10.65 3.44
C ASN A 165 4.24 -11.57 2.29
N PRO A 166 4.75 -12.81 2.18
CA PRO A 166 4.38 -13.77 1.14
C PRO A 166 2.89 -14.12 1.01
N GLN A 167 2.10 -13.86 2.03
CA GLN A 167 0.64 -13.98 1.96
C GLN A 167 -0.04 -12.81 1.24
N ARG A 168 0.65 -11.70 1.02
CA ARG A 168 0.10 -10.53 0.33
C ARG A 168 0.24 -10.73 -1.16
N LEU A 169 -0.90 -10.78 -1.88
CA LEU A 169 -0.93 -10.91 -3.32
C LEU A 169 -0.85 -9.53 -4.00
N ILE A 170 -1.70 -8.59 -3.57
CA ILE A 170 -1.72 -7.22 -4.09
C ILE A 170 -1.66 -6.25 -2.92
N SER A 171 -0.68 -5.34 -2.94
CA SER A 171 -0.58 -4.23 -1.99
C SER A 171 -1.01 -2.96 -2.67
N MET A 172 -1.76 -2.13 -1.95
CA MET A 172 -2.30 -0.90 -2.49
C MET A 172 -2.11 0.25 -1.50
N LEU A 173 -1.86 1.43 -2.06
CA LEU A 173 -1.78 2.69 -1.33
C LEU A 173 -2.70 3.69 -2.01
N PHE A 174 -3.78 4.07 -1.32
CA PHE A 174 -4.75 5.02 -1.81
C PHE A 174 -4.62 6.34 -1.06
N TYR A 175 -4.20 7.39 -1.75
CA TYR A 175 -3.96 8.71 -1.18
C TYR A 175 -5.25 9.53 -1.07
N ILE A 176 -5.51 10.00 0.14
CA ILE A 176 -6.67 10.86 0.45
C ILE A 176 -6.28 12.35 0.45
N GLY A 177 -5.01 12.69 0.70
CA GLY A 177 -4.59 14.07 0.83
C GLY A 177 -4.35 14.45 2.28
N GLY A 178 -5.02 15.51 2.78
CA GLY A 178 -4.84 16.03 4.15
C GLY A 178 -3.65 16.95 4.29
N TYR A 179 -3.05 17.41 3.19
CA TYR A 179 -1.93 18.35 3.16
C TYR A 179 -2.14 19.40 2.06
N GLU A 180 -1.63 20.60 2.32
CA GLU A 180 -1.56 21.68 1.32
C GLU A 180 -0.21 21.64 0.60
N LYS A 181 0.87 21.43 1.35
CA LYS A 181 2.22 21.35 0.82
C LYS A 181 2.98 20.18 1.43
N ILE A 182 3.72 19.44 0.61
CA ILE A 182 4.52 18.31 1.04
C ILE A 182 5.84 18.24 0.28
N ILE A 183 6.93 17.94 1.00
CA ILE A 183 8.23 17.60 0.45
C ILE A 183 8.62 16.21 0.96
N GLY A 184 8.82 15.28 0.05
CA GLY A 184 8.96 13.86 0.38
C GLY A 184 7.62 13.13 0.51
N GLY A 185 7.62 11.97 1.16
CA GLY A 185 6.43 11.12 1.27
C GLY A 185 6.06 10.38 -0.01
N ASP A 186 6.92 10.46 -1.03
CA ASP A 186 6.72 9.77 -2.30
C ASP A 186 6.82 8.25 -2.13
N HIS A 187 5.99 7.52 -2.84
CA HIS A 187 6.14 6.08 -3.00
C HIS A 187 7.24 5.79 -4.01
N ARG A 188 8.24 5.00 -3.63
CA ARG A 188 9.34 4.64 -4.52
C ARG A 188 9.30 3.17 -4.85
N ILE A 189 9.47 2.88 -6.13
CA ILE A 189 9.62 1.55 -6.69
C ILE A 189 11.09 1.34 -6.99
N TRP A 190 11.63 0.21 -6.56
CA TRP A 190 13.04 -0.12 -6.68
C TRP A 190 13.25 -1.28 -7.62
N LYS A 191 14.33 -1.25 -8.39
CA LYS A 191 14.77 -2.34 -9.26
C LYS A 191 16.15 -2.82 -8.84
N LYS A 192 16.48 -4.07 -9.15
CA LYS A 192 17.85 -4.55 -9.04
C LYS A 192 18.74 -3.81 -10.02
N SER A 193 19.91 -3.36 -9.56
CA SER A 193 20.94 -2.79 -10.45
C SER A 193 21.55 -3.89 -11.32
N ASN A 194 22.22 -3.49 -12.42
CA ASN A 194 22.88 -4.42 -13.30
C ASN A 194 23.96 -5.28 -12.60
N ASN A 195 24.50 -4.80 -11.49
CA ASN A 195 25.49 -5.52 -10.67
C ASN A 195 24.85 -6.42 -9.61
N ASN A 196 23.55 -6.69 -9.66
CA ASN A 196 22.74 -7.58 -8.80
C ASN A 196 22.86 -7.41 -7.27
N ASN A 197 23.81 -6.60 -6.79
CA ASN A 197 24.06 -6.39 -5.35
C ASN A 197 23.40 -5.12 -4.79
N PHE A 198 22.83 -4.28 -5.65
CA PHE A 198 22.25 -3.00 -5.26
C PHE A 198 20.84 -2.84 -5.79
N LEU A 199 20.09 -1.98 -5.14
CA LEU A 199 18.78 -1.51 -5.60
C LEU A 199 18.91 -0.06 -6.06
N ASP A 200 18.39 0.23 -7.25
CA ASP A 200 18.25 1.57 -7.81
C ASP A 200 16.78 1.99 -7.79
N ILE A 201 16.50 3.28 -7.61
CA ILE A 201 15.14 3.80 -7.76
C ILE A 201 14.75 3.66 -9.23
N HIS A 202 13.67 2.93 -9.48
CA HIS A 202 13.06 2.82 -10.80
C HIS A 202 12.11 3.98 -11.05
N GLU A 203 11.21 4.22 -10.08
CA GLU A 203 10.21 5.28 -10.16
C GLU A 203 9.95 5.91 -8.79
N THR A 204 9.58 7.18 -8.83
CA THR A 204 9.14 7.95 -7.66
C THR A 204 7.76 8.52 -7.95
N ILE A 205 6.75 8.06 -7.21
CA ILE A 205 5.36 8.42 -7.39
C ILE A 205 4.95 9.35 -6.26
N LYS A 206 4.56 10.57 -6.61
CA LYS A 206 4.08 11.56 -5.64
C LYS A 206 2.76 11.13 -5.01
N PRO A 207 2.49 11.52 -3.75
CA PRO A 207 1.22 11.26 -3.08
C PRO A 207 0.12 12.20 -3.62
N GLU A 208 -0.37 11.92 -4.82
CA GLU A 208 -1.46 12.69 -5.43
C GLU A 208 -2.81 12.32 -4.82
N LYS A 209 -3.67 13.33 -4.60
CA LYS A 209 -5.03 13.14 -4.08
C LYS A 209 -5.87 12.27 -5.03
N ASN A 210 -6.73 11.42 -4.46
CA ASN A 210 -7.58 10.47 -5.20
C ASN A 210 -6.80 9.54 -6.16
N CYS A 211 -5.56 9.26 -5.82
CA CYS A 211 -4.69 8.37 -6.58
C CYS A 211 -4.44 7.06 -5.81
N LEU A 212 -4.64 5.94 -6.49
CA LEU A 212 -4.36 4.62 -5.97
C LEU A 212 -3.19 4.00 -6.72
N ILE A 213 -2.22 3.49 -5.98
CA ILE A 213 -1.12 2.66 -6.50
C ILE A 213 -1.38 1.24 -6.03
N ALA A 214 -1.40 0.28 -6.94
CA ALA A 214 -1.50 -1.13 -6.60
C ALA A 214 -0.35 -1.91 -7.22
N SER A 215 0.22 -2.86 -6.49
CA SER A 215 1.38 -3.65 -6.88
C SER A 215 1.12 -5.12 -6.65
N LEU A 216 1.34 -5.94 -7.69
CA LEU A 216 1.39 -7.39 -7.52
C LEU A 216 2.66 -7.76 -6.76
N GLN A 217 2.51 -8.50 -5.67
CA GLN A 217 3.62 -8.80 -4.78
C GLN A 217 4.34 -10.08 -5.19
N ASN A 218 5.65 -10.00 -5.21
CA ASN A 218 6.56 -11.11 -5.44
C ASN A 218 7.93 -10.79 -4.79
N ASN A 219 8.94 -11.59 -5.03
CA ASN A 219 10.28 -11.41 -4.48
C ASN A 219 11.11 -10.28 -5.12
N LEU A 220 10.56 -9.57 -6.11
CA LEU A 220 11.13 -8.40 -6.76
C LEU A 220 10.41 -7.10 -6.42
N ALA A 221 9.26 -7.16 -5.73
CA ALA A 221 8.41 -6.02 -5.44
C ALA A 221 8.99 -5.11 -4.33
N PHE A 222 10.22 -4.65 -4.52
CA PHE A 222 10.89 -3.74 -3.61
C PHE A 222 10.30 -2.34 -3.70
N HIS A 223 9.85 -1.84 -2.57
CA HIS A 223 9.30 -0.51 -2.47
C HIS A 223 9.56 0.12 -1.10
N ASP A 224 9.39 1.42 -1.01
CA ASP A 224 9.41 2.17 0.24
C ASP A 224 8.67 3.51 0.10
N VAL A 225 8.68 4.29 1.17
CA VAL A 225 8.22 5.67 1.17
C VAL A 225 9.40 6.59 1.47
N ASN A 226 9.59 7.58 0.60
CA ASN A 226 10.58 8.63 0.81
C ASN A 226 10.28 9.40 2.11
N PRO A 227 11.30 9.75 2.93
CA PRO A 227 11.07 10.54 4.14
C PRO A 227 10.29 11.82 3.87
N ILE A 228 9.30 12.12 4.72
CA ILE A 228 8.61 13.41 4.72
C ILE A 228 9.52 14.41 5.43
N GLU A 229 10.06 15.35 4.67
CA GLU A 229 10.95 16.40 5.19
C GLU A 229 10.18 17.63 5.64
N TYR A 230 9.13 17.97 4.90
CA TYR A 230 8.23 19.07 5.21
C TYR A 230 6.79 18.68 4.84
N ILE A 231 5.83 19.11 5.65
CA ILE A 231 4.41 18.94 5.38
C ILE A 231 3.59 19.98 6.13
N GLU A 232 2.66 20.61 5.45
CA GLU A 232 1.57 21.41 6.00
C GLU A 232 0.32 20.53 6.04
N GLY A 233 -0.07 20.07 7.24
CA GLY A 233 -1.10 19.06 7.44
C GLY A 233 -0.52 17.64 7.61
N SER A 234 -1.15 16.64 7.02
CA SER A 234 -0.76 15.24 7.13
C SER A 234 -0.98 14.47 5.83
N ARG A 235 -0.13 13.49 5.53
CA ARG A 235 -0.26 12.59 4.39
C ARG A 235 -1.21 11.46 4.73
N ASN A 236 -2.48 11.64 4.43
CA ASN A 236 -3.54 10.69 4.72
C ASN A 236 -3.67 9.66 3.61
N ALA A 237 -3.77 8.39 3.98
CA ALA A 237 -3.89 7.30 3.02
C ALA A 237 -4.62 6.09 3.62
N PHE A 238 -5.25 5.31 2.75
CA PHE A 238 -5.65 3.94 3.03
C PHE A 238 -4.57 2.99 2.52
N TYR A 239 -4.15 2.09 3.39
CA TYR A 239 -3.31 0.94 3.05
C TYR A 239 -4.25 -0.25 2.83
N LEU A 240 -4.40 -0.65 1.57
CA LEU A 240 -5.28 -1.73 1.18
C LEU A 240 -4.45 -2.93 0.74
N ALA A 241 -4.98 -4.12 0.89
CA ALA A 241 -4.36 -5.31 0.35
C ALA A 241 -5.40 -6.37 -0.01
N ILE A 242 -5.04 -7.19 -0.98
CA ILE A 242 -5.64 -8.52 -1.20
C ILE A 242 -4.60 -9.52 -0.76
N SER A 243 -4.94 -10.28 0.26
CA SER A 243 -4.05 -11.27 0.87
C SER A 243 -4.63 -12.67 0.74
N SER A 244 -3.78 -13.67 0.90
CA SER A 244 -4.15 -15.08 0.88
C SER A 244 -4.00 -15.70 2.27
N SER A 245 -4.79 -16.70 2.56
CA SER A 245 -4.68 -17.55 3.76
C SER A 245 -3.35 -18.30 3.85
N VAL A 246 -2.69 -18.52 2.70
CA VAL A 246 -1.40 -19.20 2.59
C VAL A 246 -0.37 -18.32 1.87
N PRO A 247 0.94 -18.54 2.05
CA PRO A 247 1.96 -17.87 1.24
C PRO A 247 1.77 -18.19 -0.26
N VAL A 248 1.73 -17.16 -1.10
CA VAL A 248 1.53 -17.30 -2.55
C VAL A 248 2.80 -17.05 -3.36
N TRP A 249 3.89 -16.64 -2.70
CA TRP A 249 5.22 -16.52 -3.29
C TRP A 249 6.31 -16.78 -2.24
N LYS A 250 7.53 -17.06 -2.70
CA LYS A 250 8.67 -17.37 -1.82
C LYS A 250 9.52 -16.13 -1.55
N LYS A 251 9.66 -15.77 -0.29
CA LYS A 251 10.56 -14.70 0.12
C LYS A 251 12.01 -15.15 0.03
N VAL A 252 12.82 -14.47 -0.75
CA VAL A 252 14.26 -14.71 -0.80
C VAL A 252 14.88 -14.28 0.53
N LYS A 253 15.68 -15.15 1.18
CA LYS A 253 16.38 -14.82 2.42
C LYS A 253 17.32 -13.62 2.18
N ARG A 254 17.22 -12.59 3.03
CA ARG A 254 18.01 -11.34 2.95
C ARG A 254 19.53 -11.52 2.91
N SER A 255 20.05 -12.67 3.36
CA SER A 255 21.50 -12.96 3.42
C SER A 255 22.22 -12.92 2.06
N LYS A 256 21.48 -12.93 0.94
CA LYS A 256 22.07 -12.82 -0.41
C LYS A 256 22.12 -11.39 -0.99
N PHE A 257 21.53 -10.41 -0.31
CA PHE A 257 21.51 -9.03 -0.79
C PHE A 257 22.04 -8.11 0.31
N SER A 258 23.31 -7.76 0.24
CA SER A 258 23.80 -6.58 0.95
C SER A 258 23.22 -5.37 0.22
N ILE A 259 22.16 -4.79 0.79
CA ILE A 259 21.61 -3.52 0.29
C ILE A 259 22.62 -2.44 0.69
N LYS A 260 23.64 -2.22 -0.10
CA LYS A 260 24.44 -1.01 -0.01
C LYS A 260 23.65 0.10 -0.67
N TYR A 261 22.87 0.77 0.14
CA TYR A 261 22.15 1.98 -0.22
C TYR A 261 23.17 3.07 -0.56
N ASN A 262 23.21 3.53 -1.80
CA ASN A 262 24.03 4.65 -2.17
C ASN A 262 23.38 5.96 -1.71
N LYS A 263 23.54 6.29 -0.42
CA LYS A 263 23.01 7.50 0.24
C LYS A 263 23.37 8.78 -0.52
N ASN A 264 24.48 8.80 -1.24
CA ASN A 264 24.99 10.01 -1.90
C ASN A 264 24.18 10.39 -3.16
N ARG A 265 23.66 9.41 -3.91
CA ARG A 265 22.87 9.69 -5.13
C ARG A 265 21.49 10.31 -4.82
N VAL A 266 20.85 9.87 -3.76
CA VAL A 266 19.57 10.42 -3.32
C VAL A 266 19.74 11.82 -2.73
N ARG A 267 20.80 12.04 -1.97
CA ARG A 267 21.12 13.34 -1.37
C ARG A 267 21.38 14.40 -2.45
N ASN A 268 22.10 14.09 -3.50
CA ASN A 268 22.38 15.03 -4.60
C ASN A 268 21.14 15.38 -5.43
N SER A 269 20.25 14.44 -5.68
CA SER A 269 18.99 14.73 -6.39
C SER A 269 18.04 15.59 -5.57
N LEU A 270 18.04 15.44 -4.24
CA LEU A 270 17.25 16.25 -3.32
C LEU A 270 17.79 17.69 -3.20
N PHE A 271 19.11 17.85 -3.09
CA PHE A 271 19.75 19.18 -3.05
C PHE A 271 19.46 19.99 -4.31
N GLN A 272 19.46 19.34 -5.49
CA GLN A 272 19.08 20.02 -6.73
C GLN A 272 17.62 20.41 -6.77
N LYS A 273 16.71 19.58 -6.24
CA LYS A 273 15.28 19.91 -6.18
C LYS A 273 14.99 21.05 -5.20
N ILE A 274 15.65 21.08 -4.06
CA ILE A 274 15.52 22.17 -3.07
C ILE A 274 16.04 23.49 -3.66
N LYS A 275 17.16 23.46 -4.38
CA LYS A 275 17.71 24.63 -5.08
C LYS A 275 16.76 25.21 -6.13
N ASN A 276 16.03 24.35 -6.84
CA ASN A 276 15.06 24.77 -7.87
C ASN A 276 13.72 25.27 -7.30
N ILE A 277 13.48 25.12 -6.00
CA ILE A 277 12.27 25.62 -5.32
C ILE A 277 12.56 26.95 -4.61
N LEU A 278 13.83 27.21 -4.30
CA LEU A 278 14.26 28.42 -3.59
C LEU A 278 14.78 29.54 -4.54
N ASN A 279 14.91 29.27 -5.81
CA ASN A 279 15.14 30.21 -6.91
C ASN A 279 13.85 30.35 -7.74
#